data_5453a31e99eb9b26b7b1ac896934814d
#
_entry.id   5453a31e99eb9b26b7b1ac896934814d
#
_cell.length_a   1.000
_cell.length_b   1.000
_cell.length_c   1.000
_cell.angle_alpha   90.00
_cell.angle_beta   90.00
_cell.angle_gamma   90.00
#
_symmetry.space_group_name_H-M   'P 1'
#
loop_
_entity.id
_entity.type
_entity.pdbx_description
1 polymer ?
#
loop_
_entity_poly.entity_id
_entity_poly.type
_entity_poly.pdbx_seq_one_letter_code
_entity_poly.pdbx_strand_id
1 'polypeptide(L)'
;MNQTIMVAGATGNLGGKIVDALLEKGANVGALVRAETNAEKVGRLREKGVKIFQVNMLDQSEIADACTGADCVVSALSGLREVIIDVQKALLAGAIEATVPRFIPSVFSLDFTNLIEGKNRNLDLRREFERYLEDVPIRATSIFNGAFMDLLTTDMPLILFKFRRILYWGDASVKMDLTTMDNTAEFTARAALDREAPRHLRIAGDSVSATDVKEIATTVTGVKFRLFRAGSIKLLNLIIKIAKFFYPAKNKLYPAWQGMQYMRDMMEGRAKLNSHDNDRYHDLDWTSVKELMGSQNIKKYV
;
A
#
# COMPACT_ATOMS: atom_id res chain seq x y z
N MET A 1 14.74 -0.11 26.67
CA MET A 1 15.26 -0.96 25.56
C MET A 1 14.55 -0.53 24.30
N ASN A 2 15.25 -0.46 23.16
CA ASN A 2 14.62 -0.15 21.89
C ASN A 2 13.72 -1.32 21.46
N GLN A 3 12.53 -1.01 20.89
CA GLN A 3 11.63 -2.05 20.39
C GLN A 3 12.25 -2.77 19.18
N THR A 4 11.96 -4.07 19.07
CA THR A 4 12.42 -4.92 17.96
C THR A 4 11.26 -5.15 17.00
N ILE A 5 11.44 -4.74 15.74
CA ILE A 5 10.40 -4.86 14.71
C ILE A 5 10.89 -5.78 13.60
N MET A 6 10.13 -6.84 13.33
CA MET A 6 10.40 -7.76 12.23
C MET A 6 9.65 -7.32 10.98
N VAL A 7 10.33 -7.24 9.84
CA VAL A 7 9.74 -6.80 8.57
C VAL A 7 9.85 -7.90 7.52
N ALA A 8 8.70 -8.43 7.08
CA ALA A 8 8.62 -9.28 5.90
C ALA A 8 8.37 -8.40 4.65
N GLY A 9 9.15 -8.65 3.58
CA GLY A 9 9.11 -7.79 2.39
C GLY A 9 10.03 -6.57 2.44
N ALA A 10 11.00 -6.53 3.37
CA ALA A 10 11.97 -5.45 3.56
C ALA A 10 12.78 -5.07 2.30
N THR A 11 12.92 -5.97 1.33
CA THR A 11 13.61 -5.72 0.05
C THR A 11 12.72 -5.09 -1.03
N GLY A 12 11.44 -4.90 -0.75
CA GLY A 12 10.46 -4.24 -1.62
C GLY A 12 10.49 -2.71 -1.47
N ASN A 13 9.77 -1.99 -2.36
CA ASN A 13 9.73 -0.53 -2.32
C ASN A 13 9.18 0.00 -1.00
N LEU A 14 7.98 -0.40 -0.60
CA LEU A 14 7.38 0.05 0.65
C LEU A 14 8.11 -0.54 1.87
N GLY A 15 8.42 -1.84 1.85
CA GLY A 15 9.11 -2.48 2.97
C GLY A 15 10.49 -1.88 3.27
N GLY A 16 11.26 -1.51 2.23
CA GLY A 16 12.53 -0.82 2.39
C GLY A 16 12.38 0.55 3.05
N LYS A 17 11.37 1.33 2.65
CA LYS A 17 11.05 2.62 3.26
C LYS A 17 10.57 2.48 4.71
N ILE A 18 9.80 1.44 5.03
CA ILE A 18 9.40 1.13 6.41
C ILE A 18 10.63 0.80 7.27
N VAL A 19 11.57 0.01 6.73
CA VAL A 19 12.85 -0.27 7.42
C VAL A 19 13.62 1.02 7.70
N ASP A 20 13.75 1.89 6.71
CA ASP A 20 14.47 3.16 6.87
C ASP A 20 13.81 4.03 7.96
N ALA A 21 12.50 4.19 7.92
CA ALA A 21 11.76 4.95 8.92
C ALA A 21 11.84 4.34 10.34
N LEU A 22 11.88 3.01 10.48
CA LEU A 22 12.09 2.34 11.77
C LEU A 22 13.49 2.59 12.34
N LEU A 23 14.52 2.50 11.48
CA LEU A 23 15.89 2.76 11.88
C LEU A 23 16.11 4.21 12.34
N GLU A 24 15.52 5.18 11.60
CA GLU A 24 15.54 6.60 11.96
C GLU A 24 14.92 6.86 13.35
N LYS A 25 13.95 6.05 13.77
CA LYS A 25 13.33 6.09 15.11
C LYS A 25 14.08 5.29 16.16
N GLY A 26 15.25 4.75 15.82
CA GLY A 26 16.10 3.99 16.73
C GLY A 26 15.56 2.58 17.07
N ALA A 27 14.64 2.02 16.27
CA ALA A 27 14.19 0.66 16.47
C ALA A 27 15.27 -0.37 16.10
N ASN A 28 15.25 -1.53 16.75
CA ASN A 28 15.98 -2.70 16.27
C ASN A 28 15.17 -3.33 15.14
N VAL A 29 15.75 -3.48 13.94
CA VAL A 29 15.04 -4.01 12.79
C VAL A 29 15.60 -5.36 12.36
N GLY A 30 14.71 -6.36 12.28
CA GLY A 30 14.97 -7.64 11.66
C GLY A 30 14.22 -7.76 10.33
N ALA A 31 14.86 -8.31 9.30
CA ALA A 31 14.24 -8.58 8.02
C ALA A 31 14.11 -10.08 7.78
N LEU A 32 12.88 -10.55 7.55
CA LEU A 32 12.60 -11.90 7.08
C LEU A 32 12.75 -11.94 5.56
N VAL A 33 13.71 -12.73 5.09
CA VAL A 33 14.03 -12.87 3.65
C VAL A 33 14.06 -14.32 3.24
N ARG A 34 13.69 -14.60 1.98
CA ARG A 34 13.79 -15.95 1.40
C ARG A 34 15.23 -16.27 0.99
N ALA A 35 15.57 -17.54 0.92
CA ALA A 35 16.89 -18.01 0.51
C ALA A 35 17.32 -17.44 -0.86
N GLU A 36 16.39 -17.37 -1.81
CA GLU A 36 16.60 -16.87 -3.16
C GLU A 36 16.54 -15.35 -3.30
N THR A 37 16.42 -14.60 -2.19
CA THR A 37 16.39 -13.13 -2.25
C THR A 37 17.70 -12.58 -2.79
N ASN A 38 17.61 -11.62 -3.71
CA ASN A 38 18.76 -11.00 -4.34
C ASN A 38 19.80 -10.54 -3.31
N ALA A 39 21.03 -11.05 -3.42
CA ALA A 39 22.12 -10.84 -2.45
C ALA A 39 22.49 -9.35 -2.29
N GLU A 40 22.44 -8.57 -3.36
CA GLU A 40 22.73 -7.12 -3.31
C GLU A 40 21.71 -6.38 -2.45
N LYS A 41 20.41 -6.70 -2.60
CA LYS A 41 19.34 -6.10 -1.77
C LYS A 41 19.50 -6.48 -0.29
N VAL A 42 19.89 -7.72 -0.02
CA VAL A 42 20.17 -8.20 1.35
C VAL A 42 21.41 -7.49 1.91
N GLY A 43 22.45 -7.31 1.10
CA GLY A 43 23.66 -6.57 1.47
C GLY A 43 23.36 -5.14 1.90
N ARG A 44 22.56 -4.41 1.12
CA ARG A 44 22.12 -3.04 1.46
C ARG A 44 21.37 -2.96 2.80
N LEU A 45 20.57 -3.97 3.14
CA LEU A 45 19.90 -4.01 4.45
C LEU A 45 20.91 -4.22 5.59
N ARG A 46 21.90 -5.12 5.40
CA ARG A 46 22.98 -5.34 6.38
C ARG A 46 23.82 -4.09 6.63
N GLU A 47 24.16 -3.36 5.55
CA GLU A 47 24.91 -2.09 5.63
C GLU A 47 24.16 -1.03 6.47
N LYS A 48 22.82 -1.06 6.49
CA LYS A 48 21.99 -0.21 7.33
C LYS A 48 21.86 -0.70 8.78
N GLY A 49 22.47 -1.82 9.15
CA GLY A 49 22.37 -2.39 10.49
C GLY A 49 21.15 -3.30 10.72
N VAL A 50 20.43 -3.69 9.65
CA VAL A 50 19.29 -4.59 9.75
C VAL A 50 19.77 -6.02 9.99
N LYS A 51 19.21 -6.71 11.00
CA LYS A 51 19.46 -8.13 11.24
C LYS A 51 18.69 -8.98 10.22
N ILE A 52 19.40 -9.81 9.46
CA ILE A 52 18.80 -10.62 8.40
C ILE A 52 18.51 -12.01 8.90
N PHE A 53 17.26 -12.45 8.75
CA PHE A 53 16.81 -13.81 9.01
C PHE A 53 16.37 -14.44 7.69
N GLN A 54 17.13 -15.42 7.26
CA GLN A 54 16.80 -16.18 6.06
C GLN A 54 15.93 -17.35 6.46
N VAL A 55 14.69 -17.38 5.99
CA VAL A 55 13.67 -18.34 6.38
C VAL A 55 12.87 -18.84 5.17
N ASN A 56 12.37 -20.05 5.28
CA ASN A 56 11.27 -20.50 4.42
C ASN A 56 9.98 -19.79 4.88
N MET A 57 9.46 -18.89 4.05
CA MET A 57 8.28 -18.08 4.39
C MET A 57 6.98 -18.89 4.53
N LEU A 58 7.00 -20.20 4.31
CA LEU A 58 5.88 -21.13 4.56
C LEU A 58 6.15 -22.04 5.77
N ASP A 59 7.33 -21.96 6.38
CA ASP A 59 7.68 -22.72 7.59
C ASP A 59 7.42 -21.87 8.83
N GLN A 60 6.37 -22.24 9.55
CA GLN A 60 5.94 -21.54 10.77
C GLN A 60 7.03 -21.56 11.86
N SER A 61 7.74 -22.66 12.02
CA SER A 61 8.78 -22.82 13.07
C SER A 61 9.99 -21.95 12.79
N GLU A 62 10.49 -21.92 11.55
CA GLU A 62 11.60 -21.02 11.18
C GLU A 62 11.23 -19.55 11.37
N ILE A 63 9.98 -19.19 11.06
CA ILE A 63 9.45 -17.82 11.26
C ILE A 63 9.35 -17.51 12.76
N ALA A 64 8.88 -18.45 13.58
CA ALA A 64 8.75 -18.28 15.03
C ALA A 64 10.12 -18.06 15.67
N ASP A 65 11.11 -18.88 15.34
CA ASP A 65 12.48 -18.71 15.83
C ASP A 65 13.05 -17.35 15.47
N ALA A 66 12.84 -16.90 14.22
CA ALA A 66 13.30 -15.59 13.78
C ALA A 66 12.58 -14.42 14.44
N CYS A 67 11.30 -14.59 14.84
CA CYS A 67 10.47 -13.56 15.48
C CYS A 67 10.60 -13.54 17.02
N THR A 68 11.35 -14.47 17.62
CA THR A 68 11.51 -14.53 19.09
C THR A 68 12.01 -13.21 19.65
N GLY A 69 11.26 -12.66 20.61
CA GLY A 69 11.57 -11.39 21.29
C GLY A 69 11.23 -10.14 20.47
N ALA A 70 10.51 -10.26 19.36
CA ALA A 70 10.02 -9.11 18.61
C ALA A 70 8.79 -8.48 19.29
N ASP A 71 8.67 -7.14 19.23
CA ASP A 71 7.52 -6.37 19.71
C ASP A 71 6.41 -6.26 18.64
N CYS A 72 6.77 -6.33 17.37
CA CYS A 72 5.81 -6.27 16.24
C CYS A 72 6.37 -6.95 14.99
N VAL A 73 5.49 -7.59 14.24
CA VAL A 73 5.78 -8.07 12.89
C VAL A 73 5.03 -7.21 11.88
N VAL A 74 5.74 -6.66 10.90
CA VAL A 74 5.17 -5.88 9.79
C VAL A 74 5.28 -6.69 8.50
N SER A 75 4.14 -6.95 7.87
CA SER A 75 4.06 -7.56 6.56
C SER A 75 3.94 -6.49 5.47
N ALA A 76 5.00 -6.27 4.70
CA ALA A 76 4.99 -5.44 3.50
C ALA A 76 5.08 -6.30 2.22
N LEU A 77 4.44 -7.47 2.26
CA LEU A 77 4.43 -8.44 1.17
C LEU A 77 3.50 -7.99 0.04
N SER A 78 3.87 -8.31 -1.19
CA SER A 78 3.04 -8.02 -2.38
C SER A 78 3.00 -9.24 -3.28
N GLY A 79 1.80 -9.64 -3.69
CA GLY A 79 1.60 -10.83 -4.49
C GLY A 79 0.13 -11.16 -4.70
N LEU A 80 -0.11 -12.33 -5.25
CA LEU A 80 -1.43 -12.93 -5.40
C LEU A 80 -1.77 -13.78 -4.16
N ARG A 81 -2.71 -14.73 -4.29
CA ARG A 81 -3.22 -15.56 -3.20
C ARG A 81 -2.11 -16.23 -2.40
N GLU A 82 -1.15 -16.82 -3.09
CA GLU A 82 -0.04 -17.56 -2.47
C GLU A 82 0.76 -16.68 -1.50
N VAL A 83 0.88 -15.38 -1.82
CA VAL A 83 1.61 -14.44 -0.97
C VAL A 83 0.69 -13.77 0.07
N ILE A 84 -0.46 -13.23 -0.39
CA ILE A 84 -1.35 -12.44 0.49
C ILE A 84 -2.10 -13.32 1.46
N ILE A 85 -2.37 -14.57 1.12
CA ILE A 85 -3.07 -15.51 2.01
C ILE A 85 -2.09 -16.50 2.62
N ASP A 86 -1.43 -17.35 1.80
CA ASP A 86 -0.75 -18.52 2.32
C ASP A 86 0.54 -18.13 3.09
N VAL A 87 1.42 -17.34 2.46
CA VAL A 87 2.64 -16.85 3.12
C VAL A 87 2.30 -15.95 4.31
N GLN A 88 1.31 -15.08 4.18
CA GLN A 88 0.96 -14.17 5.26
C GLN A 88 0.31 -14.90 6.45
N LYS A 89 -0.43 -16.00 6.22
CA LYS A 89 -0.92 -16.87 7.30
C LYS A 89 0.22 -17.59 8.03
N ALA A 90 1.21 -18.10 7.29
CA ALA A 90 2.39 -18.71 7.90
C ALA A 90 3.18 -17.69 8.73
N LEU A 91 3.37 -16.47 8.20
CA LEU A 91 4.01 -15.37 8.91
C LEU A 91 3.27 -15.02 10.22
N LEU A 92 1.95 -14.93 10.16
CA LEU A 92 1.11 -14.65 11.32
C LEU A 92 1.16 -15.80 12.35
N ALA A 93 1.10 -17.04 11.90
CA ALA A 93 1.18 -18.22 12.77
C ALA A 93 2.54 -18.29 13.50
N GLY A 94 3.65 -18.04 12.80
CA GLY A 94 4.97 -17.95 13.42
C GLY A 94 5.08 -16.79 14.40
N ALA A 95 4.51 -15.63 14.11
CA ALA A 95 4.46 -14.51 15.04
C ALA A 95 3.66 -14.85 16.32
N ILE A 96 2.55 -15.57 16.20
CA ILE A 96 1.75 -16.02 17.36
C ILE A 96 2.54 -17.05 18.19
N GLU A 97 3.18 -18.02 17.55
CA GLU A 97 4.00 -19.03 18.21
C GLU A 97 5.17 -18.39 18.98
N ALA A 98 5.80 -17.38 18.38
CA ALA A 98 6.85 -16.58 19.03
C ALA A 98 6.33 -15.62 20.11
N THR A 99 5.01 -15.63 20.39
CA THR A 99 4.34 -14.72 21.33
C THR A 99 4.53 -13.24 21.03
N VAL A 100 4.69 -12.88 19.76
CA VAL A 100 4.79 -11.48 19.33
C VAL A 100 3.46 -10.77 19.64
N PRO A 101 3.46 -9.64 20.35
CA PRO A 101 2.22 -9.00 20.79
C PRO A 101 1.44 -8.32 19.66
N ARG A 102 2.10 -7.95 18.55
CA ARG A 102 1.47 -7.12 17.51
C ARG A 102 1.83 -7.53 16.09
N PHE A 103 0.87 -7.32 15.17
CA PHE A 103 1.01 -7.64 13.75
C PHE A 103 0.43 -6.53 12.86
N ILE A 104 1.17 -6.09 11.86
CA ILE A 104 0.67 -5.17 10.83
C ILE A 104 0.60 -5.94 9.50
N PRO A 105 -0.60 -6.29 9.00
CA PRO A 105 -0.76 -7.03 7.75
C PRO A 105 -0.48 -6.17 6.51
N SER A 106 -0.19 -6.81 5.38
CA SER A 106 -0.01 -6.15 4.09
C SER A 106 -1.35 -5.71 3.48
N VAL A 107 -2.00 -4.76 4.12
CA VAL A 107 -3.25 -4.13 3.62
C VAL A 107 -2.92 -2.99 2.68
N PHE A 108 -2.17 -2.01 3.08
CA PHE A 108 -1.68 -0.82 2.34
C PHE A 108 -2.39 -0.58 1.01
N SER A 109 -3.66 -0.18 1.07
CA SER A 109 -4.54 -0.04 -0.09
C SER A 109 -5.73 0.85 0.21
N LEU A 110 -6.64 0.93 -0.79
CA LEU A 110 -7.97 1.50 -0.60
C LEU A 110 -8.70 0.82 0.58
N ASP A 111 -9.50 1.58 1.32
CA ASP A 111 -10.41 0.98 2.31
C ASP A 111 -11.49 0.16 1.58
N PHE A 112 -11.36 -1.14 1.67
CA PHE A 112 -12.28 -2.08 1.02
C PHE A 112 -13.46 -2.45 1.91
N THR A 113 -13.56 -1.94 3.13
CA THR A 113 -14.67 -2.29 4.04
C THR A 113 -16.02 -1.88 3.48
N ASN A 114 -16.09 -0.79 2.73
CA ASN A 114 -17.29 -0.28 2.05
C ASN A 114 -17.41 -0.70 0.57
N LEU A 115 -16.45 -1.47 0.05
CA LEU A 115 -16.49 -1.93 -1.34
C LEU A 115 -17.27 -3.22 -1.51
N ILE A 116 -17.86 -3.39 -2.69
CA ILE A 116 -18.59 -4.61 -3.04
C ILE A 116 -17.61 -5.76 -3.23
N GLU A 117 -17.78 -6.83 -2.46
CA GLU A 117 -16.97 -8.04 -2.58
C GLU A 117 -17.13 -8.71 -3.96
N GLY A 118 -16.08 -9.38 -4.43
CA GLY A 118 -16.02 -10.02 -5.75
C GLY A 118 -15.78 -9.06 -6.91
N LYS A 119 -15.61 -7.76 -6.64
CA LYS A 119 -15.41 -6.76 -7.69
C LYS A 119 -13.95 -6.36 -7.89
N ASN A 120 -13.08 -6.54 -6.88
CA ASN A 120 -11.67 -6.22 -6.99
C ASN A 120 -10.83 -7.37 -6.42
N ARG A 121 -10.23 -8.17 -7.31
CA ARG A 121 -9.48 -9.39 -6.94
C ARG A 121 -8.45 -9.14 -5.83
N ASN A 122 -7.65 -8.10 -5.97
CA ASN A 122 -6.55 -7.88 -5.03
C ASN A 122 -7.03 -7.35 -3.67
N LEU A 123 -8.13 -6.59 -3.64
CA LEU A 123 -8.76 -6.14 -2.40
C LEU A 123 -9.55 -7.27 -1.74
N ASP A 124 -10.16 -8.14 -2.54
CA ASP A 124 -10.89 -9.31 -2.01
C ASP A 124 -9.94 -10.29 -1.29
N LEU A 125 -8.71 -10.49 -1.79
CA LEU A 125 -7.69 -11.27 -1.08
C LEU A 125 -7.31 -10.63 0.28
N ARG A 126 -7.17 -9.30 0.33
CA ARG A 126 -6.88 -8.60 1.58
C ARG A 126 -8.04 -8.70 2.56
N ARG A 127 -9.28 -8.57 2.08
CA ARG A 127 -10.49 -8.78 2.89
C ARG A 127 -10.57 -10.20 3.45
N GLU A 128 -10.22 -11.21 2.67
CA GLU A 128 -10.16 -12.60 3.14
C GLU A 128 -9.15 -12.76 4.27
N PHE A 129 -7.97 -12.14 4.14
CA PHE A 129 -6.96 -12.18 5.20
C PHE A 129 -7.40 -11.39 6.45
N GLU A 130 -8.07 -10.25 6.28
CA GLU A 130 -8.62 -9.47 7.40
C GLU A 130 -9.62 -10.29 8.23
N ARG A 131 -10.51 -11.05 7.58
CA ARG A 131 -11.44 -11.97 8.27
C ARG A 131 -10.68 -13.03 9.07
N TYR A 132 -9.61 -13.55 8.52
CA TYR A 132 -8.78 -14.53 9.24
C TYR A 132 -8.11 -13.91 10.49
N LEU A 133 -7.75 -12.63 10.45
CA LEU A 133 -7.19 -11.91 11.59
C LEU A 133 -8.17 -11.70 12.76
N GLU A 134 -9.48 -11.77 12.51
CA GLU A 134 -10.49 -11.58 13.57
C GLU A 134 -10.54 -12.75 14.55
N ASP A 135 -10.11 -13.95 14.10
CA ASP A 135 -10.20 -15.20 14.84
C ASP A 135 -8.88 -15.60 15.53
N VAL A 136 -7.84 -14.75 15.52
CA VAL A 136 -6.53 -15.12 16.06
C VAL A 136 -6.10 -14.25 17.26
N PRO A 137 -5.35 -14.80 18.23
CA PRO A 137 -5.03 -14.13 19.49
C PRO A 137 -3.81 -13.20 19.36
N ILE A 138 -3.81 -12.27 18.40
CA ILE A 138 -2.77 -11.26 18.24
C ILE A 138 -3.39 -9.89 17.97
N ARG A 139 -2.83 -8.83 18.53
CA ARG A 139 -3.30 -7.47 18.24
C ARG A 139 -2.83 -7.04 16.86
N ALA A 140 -3.76 -6.97 15.90
CA ALA A 140 -3.47 -6.54 14.54
C ALA A 140 -3.84 -5.07 14.30
N THR A 141 -3.04 -4.37 13.48
CA THR A 141 -3.33 -3.01 13.03
C THR A 141 -3.25 -2.95 11.50
N SER A 142 -4.36 -2.73 10.82
CA SER A 142 -4.45 -2.60 9.37
C SER A 142 -4.43 -1.13 8.96
N ILE A 143 -3.57 -0.77 8.00
CA ILE A 143 -3.39 0.61 7.54
C ILE A 143 -3.96 0.75 6.13
N PHE A 144 -5.03 1.56 6.01
CA PHE A 144 -5.63 1.96 4.74
C PHE A 144 -5.08 3.33 4.34
N ASN A 145 -4.32 3.37 3.26
CA ASN A 145 -3.62 4.58 2.80
C ASN A 145 -4.22 5.19 1.52
N GLY A 146 -5.42 4.77 1.14
CA GLY A 146 -5.96 5.12 -0.17
C GLY A 146 -5.13 4.50 -1.30
N ALA A 147 -4.95 5.19 -2.41
CA ALA A 147 -4.02 4.77 -3.46
C ALA A 147 -2.63 5.40 -3.24
N PHE A 148 -1.58 4.71 -3.69
CA PHE A 148 -0.25 5.31 -3.68
C PHE A 148 -0.17 6.48 -4.65
N MET A 149 0.09 7.68 -4.11
CA MET A 149 0.18 8.92 -4.85
C MET A 149 1.30 8.89 -5.90
N ASP A 150 2.36 8.15 -5.63
CA ASP A 150 3.51 7.94 -6.52
C ASP A 150 3.09 7.39 -7.90
N LEU A 151 1.98 6.65 -7.97
CA LEU A 151 1.47 6.08 -9.21
C LEU A 151 0.89 7.13 -10.18
N LEU A 152 0.56 8.34 -9.70
CA LEU A 152 0.04 9.41 -10.55
C LEU A 152 0.99 9.83 -11.66
N THR A 153 2.29 9.71 -11.41
CA THR A 153 3.36 10.12 -12.32
C THR A 153 4.03 8.96 -13.03
N THR A 154 3.60 7.72 -12.74
CA THR A 154 4.17 6.49 -13.31
C THR A 154 3.13 5.63 -14.00
N ASP A 155 2.49 4.73 -13.27
CA ASP A 155 1.69 3.63 -13.84
C ASP A 155 0.17 3.90 -13.90
N MET A 156 -0.33 4.89 -13.14
CA MET A 156 -1.74 5.22 -13.13
C MET A 156 -2.11 6.10 -14.33
N PRO A 157 -2.95 5.65 -15.27
CA PRO A 157 -3.29 6.43 -16.46
C PRO A 157 -4.33 7.54 -16.16
N LEU A 158 -4.19 8.22 -15.04
CA LEU A 158 -5.04 9.35 -14.66
C LEU A 158 -4.56 10.63 -15.37
N ILE A 159 -3.24 10.85 -15.38
CA ILE A 159 -2.63 12.04 -16.01
C ILE A 159 -2.00 11.64 -17.35
N LEU A 160 -2.62 12.04 -18.42
CA LEU A 160 -2.13 11.82 -19.78
C LEU A 160 -1.26 13.01 -20.19
N PHE A 161 -0.02 13.07 -19.68
CA PHE A 161 0.90 14.20 -19.85
C PHE A 161 1.04 14.65 -21.30
N LYS A 162 1.39 13.75 -22.23
CA LYS A 162 1.56 14.04 -23.66
C LYS A 162 0.34 14.69 -24.33
N PHE A 163 -0.86 14.38 -23.82
CA PHE A 163 -2.12 14.90 -24.35
C PHE A 163 -2.66 16.09 -23.53
N ARG A 164 -2.02 16.42 -22.42
CA ARG A 164 -2.46 17.44 -21.46
C ARG A 164 -3.91 17.22 -21.03
N ARG A 165 -4.23 15.95 -20.67
CA ARG A 165 -5.57 15.53 -20.26
C ARG A 165 -5.52 14.82 -18.92
N ILE A 166 -6.56 15.04 -18.12
CA ILE A 166 -6.84 14.25 -16.92
C ILE A 166 -8.01 13.33 -17.26
N LEU A 167 -7.73 12.04 -17.28
CA LEU A 167 -8.72 11.00 -17.60
C LEU A 167 -9.57 10.74 -16.38
N TYR A 168 -10.89 10.64 -16.56
CA TYR A 168 -11.81 10.23 -15.51
C TYR A 168 -13.00 9.45 -16.06
N TRP A 169 -13.64 8.70 -15.17
CA TRP A 169 -14.87 7.97 -15.41
C TRP A 169 -15.97 8.49 -14.48
N GLY A 170 -17.20 8.56 -14.94
CA GLY A 170 -18.32 9.04 -14.12
C GLY A 170 -18.31 10.53 -13.88
N ASP A 171 -18.06 10.96 -12.64
CA ASP A 171 -18.08 12.35 -12.19
C ASP A 171 -16.67 12.83 -11.84
N ALA A 172 -16.26 13.97 -12.40
CA ALA A 172 -14.94 14.56 -12.20
C ALA A 172 -14.74 15.17 -10.80
N SER A 173 -15.79 15.36 -10.02
CA SER A 173 -15.76 15.94 -8.68
C SER A 173 -15.53 14.93 -7.56
N VAL A 174 -15.61 13.62 -7.87
CA VAL A 174 -15.41 12.56 -6.87
C VAL A 174 -13.99 12.60 -6.34
N LYS A 175 -13.85 12.71 -5.01
CA LYS A 175 -12.57 12.74 -4.31
C LYS A 175 -11.98 11.34 -4.16
N MET A 176 -10.67 11.25 -4.35
CA MET A 176 -9.85 10.06 -4.16
C MET A 176 -8.80 10.37 -3.10
N ASP A 177 -8.64 9.48 -2.14
CA ASP A 177 -7.62 9.59 -1.09
C ASP A 177 -6.31 8.96 -1.57
N LEU A 178 -5.23 9.72 -1.47
CA LEU A 178 -3.91 9.39 -1.98
C LEU A 178 -2.85 9.63 -0.90
N THR A 179 -1.89 8.71 -0.79
CA THR A 179 -0.77 8.85 0.14
C THR A 179 0.53 8.43 -0.54
N THR A 180 1.62 9.16 -0.32
CA THR A 180 2.94 8.74 -0.81
C THR A 180 3.42 7.47 -0.11
N MET A 181 4.30 6.70 -0.78
CA MET A 181 4.94 5.56 -0.13
C MET A 181 5.77 6.00 1.08
N ASP A 182 6.39 7.18 1.03
CA ASP A 182 7.17 7.72 2.15
C ASP A 182 6.29 8.02 3.36
N ASN A 183 5.17 8.74 3.20
CA ASN A 183 4.23 8.97 4.30
C ASN A 183 3.62 7.66 4.83
N THR A 184 3.30 6.71 3.94
CA THR A 184 2.79 5.40 4.34
C THR A 184 3.81 4.64 5.18
N ALA A 185 5.08 4.67 4.78
CA ALA A 185 6.16 3.99 5.50
C ALA A 185 6.43 4.64 6.86
N GLU A 186 6.52 5.96 6.91
CA GLU A 186 6.73 6.73 8.13
C GLU A 186 5.59 6.50 9.14
N PHE A 187 4.34 6.56 8.68
CA PHE A 187 3.17 6.27 9.51
C PHE A 187 3.16 4.82 10.00
N THR A 188 3.53 3.87 9.14
CA THR A 188 3.62 2.45 9.49
C THR A 188 4.69 2.19 10.54
N ALA A 189 5.85 2.83 10.43
CA ALA A 189 6.92 2.72 11.44
C ALA A 189 6.45 3.21 12.81
N ARG A 190 5.75 4.35 12.86
CA ARG A 190 5.16 4.87 14.11
C ARG A 190 4.09 3.92 14.64
N ALA A 191 3.21 3.41 13.80
CA ALA A 191 2.19 2.44 14.19
C ALA A 191 2.81 1.13 14.71
N ALA A 192 3.94 0.68 14.15
CA ALA A 192 4.64 -0.50 14.64
C ALA A 192 5.23 -0.30 16.04
N LEU A 193 5.65 0.91 16.38
CA LEU A 193 6.20 1.29 17.67
C LEU A 193 5.11 1.67 18.70
N ASP A 194 3.91 1.97 18.25
CA ASP A 194 2.79 2.36 19.09
C ASP A 194 2.05 1.13 19.64
N ARG A 195 2.27 0.83 20.92
CA ARG A 195 1.62 -0.32 21.58
C ARG A 195 0.09 -0.21 21.65
N GLU A 196 -0.46 1.01 21.53
CA GLU A 196 -1.89 1.29 21.61
C GLU A 196 -2.52 1.58 20.22
N ALA A 197 -1.80 1.27 19.12
CA ALA A 197 -2.36 1.43 17.78
C ALA A 197 -3.65 0.59 17.62
N PRO A 198 -4.73 1.20 17.09
CA PRO A 198 -6.03 0.54 16.97
C PRO A 198 -6.03 -0.51 15.86
N ARG A 199 -7.13 -1.27 15.76
CA ARG A 199 -7.31 -2.31 14.74
C ARG A 199 -7.22 -1.78 13.31
N HIS A 200 -7.78 -0.60 13.05
CA HIS A 200 -7.77 0.04 11.73
C HIS A 200 -7.26 1.48 11.84
N LEU A 201 -6.39 1.85 10.93
CA LEU A 201 -5.90 3.21 10.75
C LEU A 201 -6.11 3.63 9.29
N ARG A 202 -6.63 4.83 9.09
CA ARG A 202 -6.96 5.40 7.79
C ARG A 202 -6.19 6.68 7.57
N ILE A 203 -5.40 6.74 6.51
CA ILE A 203 -4.53 7.89 6.24
C ILE A 203 -4.67 8.36 4.79
N ALA A 204 -4.57 9.66 4.60
CA ALA A 204 -4.47 10.28 3.28
C ALA A 204 -3.53 11.48 3.35
N GLY A 205 -2.51 11.50 2.49
CA GLY A 205 -1.68 12.68 2.30
C GLY A 205 -2.43 13.80 1.60
N ASP A 206 -3.34 13.43 0.67
CA ASP A 206 -4.21 14.37 -0.02
C ASP A 206 -5.52 13.69 -0.44
N SER A 207 -6.59 14.49 -0.59
CA SER A 207 -7.90 14.04 -1.07
C SER A 207 -8.32 14.90 -2.26
N VAL A 208 -8.12 14.38 -3.47
CA VAL A 208 -8.25 15.13 -4.73
C VAL A 208 -9.22 14.48 -5.70
N SER A 209 -9.94 15.29 -6.46
CA SER A 209 -10.77 14.90 -7.60
C SER A 209 -10.00 15.04 -8.92
N ALA A 210 -10.56 14.53 -10.01
CA ALA A 210 -10.00 14.77 -11.35
C ALA A 210 -9.94 16.28 -11.68
N THR A 211 -10.89 17.06 -11.16
CA THR A 211 -10.90 18.51 -11.32
C THR A 211 -9.72 19.14 -10.59
N ASP A 212 -9.45 18.73 -9.34
CA ASP A 212 -8.31 19.26 -8.58
C ASP A 212 -6.98 18.87 -9.24
N VAL A 213 -6.84 17.62 -9.66
CA VAL A 213 -5.64 17.14 -10.37
C VAL A 213 -5.38 17.95 -11.65
N LYS A 214 -6.44 18.31 -12.40
CA LYS A 214 -6.34 19.20 -13.58
C LYS A 214 -5.77 20.57 -13.20
N GLU A 215 -6.23 21.17 -12.10
CA GLU A 215 -5.77 22.48 -11.63
C GLU A 215 -4.34 22.42 -11.12
N ILE A 216 -4.02 21.39 -10.32
CA ILE A 216 -2.66 21.14 -9.82
C ILE A 216 -1.69 20.95 -11.00
N ALA A 217 -2.02 20.06 -11.95
CA ALA A 217 -1.18 19.82 -13.13
C ALA A 217 -0.95 21.08 -13.95
N THR A 218 -1.99 21.89 -14.14
CA THR A 218 -1.90 23.18 -14.85
C THR A 218 -0.96 24.14 -14.11
N THR A 219 -1.10 24.26 -12.80
CA THR A 219 -0.29 25.16 -11.97
C THR A 219 1.18 24.73 -11.94
N VAL A 220 1.44 23.45 -11.70
CA VAL A 220 2.82 22.93 -11.56
C VAL A 220 3.57 22.97 -12.89
N THR A 221 2.91 22.62 -13.99
CA THR A 221 3.57 22.60 -15.31
C THR A 221 3.60 23.96 -16.01
N GLY A 222 2.71 24.87 -15.67
CA GLY A 222 2.49 26.13 -16.39
C GLY A 222 1.73 25.96 -17.72
N VAL A 223 1.27 24.72 -18.01
CA VAL A 223 0.57 24.40 -19.27
C VAL A 223 -0.86 23.95 -18.97
N LYS A 224 -1.84 24.46 -19.73
CA LYS A 224 -3.26 24.19 -19.52
C LYS A 224 -3.61 22.73 -19.76
N PHE A 225 -4.02 22.02 -18.70
CA PHE A 225 -4.65 20.70 -18.78
C PHE A 225 -6.16 20.82 -18.93
N ARG A 226 -6.77 19.78 -19.50
CA ARG A 226 -8.23 19.68 -19.66
C ARG A 226 -8.72 18.32 -19.18
N LEU A 227 -9.96 18.26 -18.72
CA LEU A 227 -10.61 17.01 -18.36
C LEU A 227 -10.90 16.17 -19.62
N PHE A 228 -10.77 14.84 -19.49
CA PHE A 228 -11.14 13.87 -20.51
C PHE A 228 -12.02 12.78 -19.91
N ARG A 229 -13.33 12.88 -20.15
CA ARG A 229 -14.29 11.87 -19.70
C ARG A 229 -14.21 10.64 -20.59
N ALA A 230 -13.69 9.53 -20.08
CA ALA A 230 -13.58 8.27 -20.81
C ALA A 230 -14.92 7.52 -20.91
N GLY A 231 -15.85 7.79 -19.98
CA GLY A 231 -17.18 7.20 -19.98
C GLY A 231 -17.85 7.17 -18.62
N SER A 232 -18.91 6.38 -18.51
CA SER A 232 -19.58 6.12 -17.22
C SER A 232 -18.92 4.96 -16.47
N ILE A 233 -19.15 4.86 -15.15
CA ILE A 233 -18.75 3.70 -14.34
C ILE A 233 -19.35 2.39 -14.87
N LYS A 234 -20.58 2.43 -15.41
CA LYS A 234 -21.20 1.25 -16.05
C LYS A 234 -20.39 0.77 -17.25
N LEU A 235 -19.94 1.70 -18.12
CA LEU A 235 -19.10 1.38 -19.26
C LEU A 235 -17.73 0.81 -18.83
N LEU A 236 -17.09 1.41 -17.81
CA LEU A 236 -15.85 0.89 -17.25
C LEU A 236 -16.03 -0.55 -16.74
N ASN A 237 -17.12 -0.84 -16.03
CA ASN A 237 -17.43 -2.20 -15.57
C ASN A 237 -17.60 -3.19 -16.75
N LEU A 238 -18.18 -2.76 -17.87
CA LEU A 238 -18.29 -3.60 -19.06
C LEU A 238 -16.90 -3.88 -19.66
N ILE A 239 -16.07 -2.84 -19.80
CA ILE A 239 -14.70 -2.96 -20.31
C ILE A 239 -13.87 -3.91 -19.42
N ILE A 240 -13.97 -3.79 -18.11
CA ILE A 240 -13.30 -4.70 -17.16
C ILE A 240 -13.71 -6.16 -17.41
N LYS A 241 -15.01 -6.44 -17.57
CA LYS A 241 -15.50 -7.79 -17.85
C LYS A 241 -14.94 -8.35 -19.16
N ILE A 242 -14.97 -7.55 -20.23
CA ILE A 242 -14.45 -7.92 -21.55
C ILE A 242 -12.94 -8.18 -21.46
N ALA A 243 -12.18 -7.24 -20.88
CA ALA A 243 -10.73 -7.37 -20.70
C ALA A 243 -10.35 -8.60 -19.90
N LYS A 244 -11.09 -8.91 -18.81
CA LYS A 244 -10.86 -10.10 -17.99
C LYS A 244 -11.19 -11.40 -18.71
N PHE A 245 -12.18 -11.39 -19.61
CA PHE A 245 -12.56 -12.56 -20.41
C PHE A 245 -11.50 -12.88 -21.47
N PHE A 246 -11.07 -11.88 -22.25
CA PHE A 246 -10.10 -12.09 -23.33
C PHE A 246 -8.65 -12.18 -22.85
N TYR A 247 -8.32 -11.54 -21.75
CA TYR A 247 -6.98 -11.53 -21.16
C TYR A 247 -7.01 -11.75 -19.64
N PRO A 248 -7.28 -12.98 -19.17
CA PRO A 248 -7.44 -13.26 -17.74
C PRO A 248 -6.17 -13.04 -16.93
N ALA A 249 -4.98 -13.24 -17.53
CA ALA A 249 -3.66 -12.98 -16.95
C ALA A 249 -3.57 -13.34 -15.46
N LYS A 250 -4.00 -14.56 -15.10
CA LYS A 250 -4.21 -15.04 -13.71
C LYS A 250 -2.96 -14.87 -12.85
N ASN A 251 -1.77 -15.07 -13.45
CA ASN A 251 -0.48 -15.02 -12.76
C ASN A 251 0.15 -13.61 -12.73
N LYS A 252 -0.50 -12.58 -13.31
CA LYS A 252 -0.03 -11.20 -13.23
C LYS A 252 -0.70 -10.49 -12.06
N LEU A 253 0.11 -9.82 -11.22
CA LEU A 253 -0.41 -9.07 -10.07
C LEU A 253 -1.25 -7.86 -10.51
N TYR A 254 -0.79 -7.14 -11.53
CA TYR A 254 -1.46 -5.96 -12.08
C TYR A 254 -1.68 -6.07 -13.60
N PRO A 255 -2.56 -6.99 -14.09
CA PRO A 255 -3.02 -6.89 -15.48
C PRO A 255 -3.86 -5.61 -15.65
N ALA A 256 -4.03 -5.13 -16.88
CA ALA A 256 -4.74 -3.88 -17.15
C ALA A 256 -6.14 -3.81 -16.52
N TRP A 257 -6.90 -4.91 -16.56
CA TRP A 257 -8.23 -4.96 -15.93
C TRP A 257 -8.18 -4.83 -14.40
N GLN A 258 -7.08 -5.21 -13.74
CA GLN A 258 -6.91 -5.01 -12.30
C GLN A 258 -6.69 -3.53 -11.97
N GLY A 259 -5.88 -2.82 -12.76
CA GLY A 259 -5.75 -1.36 -12.66
C GLY A 259 -7.09 -0.64 -12.86
N MET A 260 -7.88 -1.11 -13.85
CA MET A 260 -9.23 -0.58 -14.09
C MET A 260 -10.18 -0.83 -12.91
N GLN A 261 -10.05 -1.95 -12.17
CA GLN A 261 -10.83 -2.20 -10.96
C GLN A 261 -10.51 -1.19 -9.86
N TYR A 262 -9.24 -0.91 -9.61
CA TYR A 262 -8.84 0.14 -8.66
C TYR A 262 -9.36 1.52 -9.08
N MET A 263 -9.20 1.87 -10.36
CA MET A 263 -9.69 3.14 -10.89
C MET A 263 -11.21 3.29 -10.73
N ARG A 264 -11.97 2.22 -11.01
CA ARG A 264 -13.41 2.19 -10.77
C ARG A 264 -13.75 2.47 -9.30
N ASP A 265 -13.11 1.75 -8.38
CA ASP A 265 -13.41 1.85 -6.95
C ASP A 265 -13.13 3.25 -6.41
N MET A 266 -12.04 3.88 -6.86
CA MET A 266 -11.73 5.28 -6.54
C MET A 266 -12.75 6.25 -7.13
N MET A 267 -13.06 6.13 -8.42
CA MET A 267 -13.93 7.08 -9.14
C MET A 267 -15.43 6.88 -8.89
N GLU A 268 -15.83 5.74 -8.31
CA GLU A 268 -17.20 5.52 -7.80
C GLU A 268 -17.41 6.19 -6.43
N GLY A 269 -16.33 6.60 -5.75
CA GLY A 269 -16.36 7.29 -4.47
C GLY A 269 -16.53 6.38 -3.25
N ARG A 270 -16.75 5.08 -3.44
CA ARG A 270 -16.94 4.12 -2.33
C ARG A 270 -15.66 3.80 -1.58
N ALA A 271 -14.51 3.98 -2.21
CA ALA A 271 -13.20 3.75 -1.61
C ALA A 271 -12.70 4.96 -0.80
N LYS A 272 -13.47 6.06 -0.79
CA LYS A 272 -13.11 7.23 -0.01
C LYS A 272 -13.16 6.90 1.48
N LEU A 273 -12.12 7.33 2.21
CA LEU A 273 -12.03 7.18 3.65
C LEU A 273 -13.08 8.05 4.35
N ASN A 274 -13.83 7.47 5.29
CA ASN A 274 -14.85 8.21 6.05
C ASN A 274 -14.25 9.14 7.11
N SER A 275 -13.06 8.80 7.60
CA SER A 275 -12.29 9.57 8.58
C SER A 275 -10.81 9.35 8.29
N HIS A 276 -9.96 10.26 8.79
CA HIS A 276 -8.51 10.12 8.72
C HIS A 276 -7.94 10.08 10.14
N ASP A 277 -6.97 9.19 10.34
CA ASP A 277 -6.19 9.07 11.57
C ASP A 277 -4.83 9.78 11.44
N ASN A 278 -4.73 10.75 10.53
CA ASN A 278 -3.52 11.51 10.23
C ASN A 278 -2.93 12.16 11.48
N ASP A 279 -3.80 12.70 12.34
CA ASP A 279 -3.42 13.44 13.55
C ASP A 279 -2.97 12.54 14.70
N ARG A 280 -3.02 11.22 14.53
CA ARG A 280 -2.52 10.30 15.58
C ARG A 280 -1.03 10.53 15.87
N TYR A 281 -0.28 10.91 14.86
CA TYR A 281 1.14 11.25 14.96
C TYR A 281 1.35 12.68 14.44
N HIS A 282 1.19 13.67 15.32
CA HIS A 282 1.09 15.11 15.01
C HIS A 282 2.31 15.72 14.32
N ASP A 283 3.48 15.09 14.43
CA ASP A 283 4.74 15.54 13.88
C ASP A 283 5.07 14.90 12.52
N LEU A 284 4.08 14.32 11.84
CA LEU A 284 4.22 13.76 10.50
C LEU A 284 3.73 14.78 9.46
N ASP A 285 4.65 15.23 8.61
CA ASP A 285 4.32 16.10 7.49
C ASP A 285 3.73 15.31 6.33
N TRP A 286 2.53 15.67 5.90
CA TRP A 286 1.82 15.00 4.83
C TRP A 286 2.11 15.65 3.48
N THR A 287 2.60 14.86 2.53
CA THR A 287 2.88 15.32 1.16
C THR A 287 1.58 15.41 0.35
N SER A 288 1.29 16.58 -0.19
CA SER A 288 0.19 16.81 -1.13
C SER A 288 0.52 16.36 -2.56
N VAL A 289 -0.50 16.17 -3.39
CA VAL A 289 -0.33 15.89 -4.84
C VAL A 289 0.44 17.02 -5.51
N LYS A 290 0.23 18.27 -5.11
CA LYS A 290 0.93 19.43 -5.65
C LYS A 290 2.43 19.39 -5.35
N GLU A 291 2.80 19.07 -4.13
CA GLU A 291 4.20 18.95 -3.70
C GLU A 291 4.89 17.79 -4.41
N LEU A 292 4.27 16.61 -4.45
CA LEU A 292 4.83 15.46 -5.17
C LEU A 292 5.06 15.77 -6.64
N MET A 293 4.09 16.35 -7.32
CA MET A 293 4.22 16.71 -8.73
C MET A 293 5.29 17.80 -8.96
N GLY A 294 5.44 18.73 -8.02
CA GLY A 294 6.47 19.76 -8.04
C GLY A 294 7.89 19.20 -7.90
N SER A 295 8.09 18.28 -6.97
CA SER A 295 9.40 17.66 -6.70
C SER A 295 9.89 16.75 -7.84
N GLN A 296 9.00 16.06 -8.56
CA GLN A 296 9.35 15.09 -9.60
C GLN A 296 9.68 15.70 -10.97
N ASN A 297 9.76 17.04 -11.08
CA ASN A 297 10.06 17.74 -12.33
C ASN A 297 9.21 17.24 -13.54
N ILE A 298 7.90 17.11 -13.33
CA ILE A 298 6.96 16.58 -14.34
C ILE A 298 6.88 17.45 -15.62
N LYS A 299 7.45 18.66 -15.61
CA LYS A 299 7.54 19.54 -16.79
C LYS A 299 8.19 18.85 -17.99
N LYS A 300 9.09 17.90 -17.77
CA LYS A 300 9.76 17.12 -18.83
C LYS A 300 8.81 16.17 -19.60
N TYR A 301 7.60 15.92 -19.11
CA TYR A 301 6.63 15.03 -19.74
C TYR A 301 5.54 15.75 -20.54
N VAL A 302 5.58 17.10 -20.60
CA VAL A 302 4.49 17.93 -21.17
C VAL A 302 4.89 18.60 -22.48
#